data_9e16cb0f0921c061c532418e137e7885
#
_entry.id   9e16cb0f0921c061c532418e137e7885
#
_cell.length_a   1.000
_cell.length_b   1.000
_cell.length_c   1.000
_cell.angle_alpha   90.00
_cell.angle_beta   90.00
_cell.angle_gamma   90.00
#
_symmetry.space_group_name_H-M   'P 1'
#
loop_
_entity.id
_entity.type
_entity.pdbx_description
1 polymer ?
#
loop_
_entity_poly.entity_id
_entity_poly.type
_entity_poly.pdbx_seq_one_letter_code
_entity_poly.pdbx_strand_id
1 'polypeptide(L)'
;VKAKGIDVHPEIMVPLVGVVEELRMQAEVIHRTAAQVFEERGDTVAYKVGTMIEVPRAAVTADQIAEVADFFSFGTNDLTQMTFGYSRDDAGKFLKIYKEKGILKTDPFEVLDQKGVGQLVRMGVEKGRSTKPSLKVGICGEHGGEPSSVKFCAKLGMNYVSCSPYRVPIARVAAAQAAIED
;
A
#
# COMPACT_ATOMS: atom_id res chain seq x y z
N VAL A 1 22.89 -12.08 3.67
CA VAL A 1 21.88 -13.02 3.23
C VAL A 1 22.34 -13.62 1.89
N LYS A 2 22.67 -12.82 0.87
CA LYS A 2 23.20 -13.23 -0.44
C LYS A 2 24.41 -14.18 -0.33
N ALA A 3 25.37 -13.85 0.56
CA ALA A 3 26.55 -14.72 0.83
C ALA A 3 26.20 -16.13 1.33
N LYS A 4 24.97 -16.39 1.74
CA LYS A 4 24.43 -17.71 2.12
C LYS A 4 23.72 -18.42 0.96
N GLY A 5 23.83 -17.92 -0.26
CA GLY A 5 23.15 -18.47 -1.44
C GLY A 5 21.64 -18.22 -1.48
N ILE A 6 21.13 -17.30 -0.65
CA ILE A 6 19.70 -16.96 -0.64
C ILE A 6 19.48 -15.86 -1.67
N ASP A 7 18.53 -16.06 -2.57
CA ASP A 7 18.06 -15.05 -3.49
C ASP A 7 17.34 -13.92 -2.74
N VAL A 8 17.74 -12.68 -3.00
CA VAL A 8 17.26 -11.51 -2.25
C VAL A 8 16.72 -10.44 -3.19
N HIS A 9 15.54 -9.93 -2.88
CA HIS A 9 14.84 -8.91 -3.63
C HIS A 9 14.45 -7.72 -2.71
N PRO A 10 15.41 -6.84 -2.35
CA PRO A 10 15.11 -5.68 -1.50
C PRO A 10 14.14 -4.73 -2.19
N GLU A 11 13.16 -4.26 -1.43
CA GLU A 11 12.22 -3.23 -1.86
C GLU A 11 12.24 -2.10 -0.82
N ILE A 12 12.61 -0.91 -1.25
CA ILE A 12 12.71 0.29 -0.41
C ILE A 12 11.49 1.14 -0.69
N MET A 13 10.71 1.44 0.35
CA MET A 13 9.44 2.12 0.23
C MET A 13 9.47 3.46 0.94
N VAL A 14 9.18 4.54 0.20
CA VAL A 14 9.08 5.89 0.73
C VAL A 14 7.65 6.18 1.17
N PRO A 15 7.39 6.53 2.43
CA PRO A 15 6.05 6.85 2.92
C PRO A 15 5.64 8.30 2.62
N LEU A 16 4.36 8.61 2.76
CA LEU A 16 3.77 9.96 2.79
C LEU A 16 4.03 10.82 1.55
N VAL A 17 4.33 10.22 0.43
CA VAL A 17 4.53 10.93 -0.83
C VAL A 17 3.19 11.51 -1.31
N GLY A 18 3.14 12.82 -1.56
CA GLY A 18 2.00 13.51 -2.13
C GLY A 18 2.26 14.08 -3.52
N VAL A 19 3.53 14.26 -3.89
CA VAL A 19 3.97 14.85 -5.17
C VAL A 19 5.10 14.00 -5.75
N VAL A 20 5.13 13.81 -7.06
CA VAL A 20 6.15 12.99 -7.74
C VAL A 20 7.58 13.46 -7.43
N GLU A 21 7.80 14.76 -7.29
CA GLU A 21 9.12 15.32 -7.02
C GLU A 21 9.67 14.91 -5.64
N GLU A 22 8.79 14.71 -4.65
CA GLU A 22 9.21 14.16 -3.33
C GLU A 22 9.81 12.77 -3.49
N LEU A 23 9.14 11.90 -4.27
CA LEU A 23 9.65 10.57 -4.54
C LEU A 23 10.95 10.61 -5.36
N ARG A 24 11.04 11.49 -6.37
CA ARG A 24 12.25 11.66 -7.20
C ARG A 24 13.46 12.02 -6.35
N MET A 25 13.32 13.00 -5.47
CA MET A 25 14.38 13.42 -4.56
C MET A 25 14.82 12.30 -3.60
N GLN A 26 13.87 11.55 -3.03
CA GLN A 26 14.18 10.43 -2.16
C GLN A 26 14.83 9.26 -2.92
N ALA A 27 14.35 8.97 -4.12
CA ALA A 27 14.95 7.94 -4.98
C ALA A 27 16.41 8.26 -5.34
N GLU A 28 16.72 9.52 -5.64
CA GLU A 28 18.10 9.96 -5.87
C GLU A 28 19.02 9.72 -4.66
N VAL A 29 18.52 10.01 -3.45
CA VAL A 29 19.28 9.73 -2.22
C VAL A 29 19.50 8.23 -2.04
N ILE A 30 18.45 7.43 -2.26
CA ILE A 30 18.53 5.96 -2.15
C ILE A 30 19.54 5.41 -3.16
N HIS A 31 19.46 5.81 -4.43
CA HIS A 31 20.37 5.31 -5.47
C HIS A 31 21.82 5.71 -5.22
N ARG A 32 22.06 6.95 -4.82
CA ARG A 32 23.41 7.42 -4.46
C ARG A 32 23.98 6.64 -3.28
N THR A 33 23.20 6.42 -2.24
CA THR A 33 23.63 5.67 -1.05
C THR A 33 23.87 4.20 -1.40
N ALA A 34 23.00 3.59 -2.21
CA ALA A 34 23.19 2.22 -2.67
C ALA A 34 24.49 2.08 -3.48
N ALA A 35 24.76 3.00 -4.40
CA ALA A 35 26.00 3.00 -5.18
C ALA A 35 27.25 3.06 -4.30
N GLN A 36 27.24 3.96 -3.31
CA GLN A 36 28.34 4.06 -2.34
C GLN A 36 28.54 2.74 -1.56
N VAL A 37 27.46 2.15 -1.04
CA VAL A 37 27.54 0.89 -0.29
C VAL A 37 28.04 -0.26 -1.19
N PHE A 38 27.62 -0.29 -2.46
CA PHE A 38 28.08 -1.32 -3.40
C PHE A 38 29.59 -1.17 -3.70
N GLU A 39 30.08 0.04 -3.86
CA GLU A 39 31.51 0.31 -4.00
C GLU A 39 32.30 -0.14 -2.78
N GLU A 40 31.87 0.27 -1.59
CA GLU A 40 32.49 -0.10 -0.32
C GLU A 40 32.52 -1.61 -0.05
N ARG A 41 31.51 -2.34 -0.51
CA ARG A 41 31.36 -3.78 -0.29
C ARG A 41 31.92 -4.65 -1.40
N GLY A 42 32.20 -4.08 -2.57
CA GLY A 42 32.62 -4.83 -3.76
C GLY A 42 31.58 -5.83 -4.26
N ASP A 43 30.28 -5.62 -3.93
CA ASP A 43 29.17 -6.50 -4.32
C ASP A 43 27.92 -5.66 -4.60
N THR A 44 27.03 -6.15 -5.46
CA THR A 44 25.79 -5.46 -5.84
C THR A 44 24.58 -6.33 -5.60
N VAL A 45 23.46 -5.69 -5.30
CA VAL A 45 22.14 -6.33 -5.18
C VAL A 45 21.13 -5.53 -5.98
N ALA A 46 20.38 -6.19 -6.84
CA ALA A 46 19.24 -5.55 -7.50
C ALA A 46 18.17 -5.21 -6.45
N TYR A 47 17.66 -4.00 -6.48
CA TYR A 47 16.62 -3.54 -5.56
C TYR A 47 15.59 -2.68 -6.30
N LYS A 48 14.46 -2.46 -5.67
CA LYS A 48 13.40 -1.60 -6.18
C LYS A 48 13.15 -0.45 -5.23
N VAL A 49 12.78 0.70 -5.78
CA VAL A 49 12.32 1.88 -5.04
C VAL A 49 10.87 2.13 -5.37
N GLY A 50 10.02 2.14 -4.35
CA GLY A 50 8.60 2.39 -4.50
C GLY A 50 8.08 3.34 -3.42
N THR A 51 6.78 3.51 -3.38
CA THR A 51 6.17 4.41 -2.42
C THR A 51 4.88 3.86 -1.84
N MET A 52 4.51 4.37 -0.67
CA MET A 52 3.13 4.27 -0.19
C MET A 52 2.22 5.24 -0.95
N ILE A 53 1.06 4.75 -1.34
CA ILE A 53 -0.08 5.58 -1.76
C ILE A 53 -1.02 5.64 -0.55
N GLU A 54 -0.87 6.69 0.22
CA GLU A 54 -1.60 6.87 1.49
C GLU A 54 -2.08 8.30 1.71
N VAL A 55 -1.60 9.22 0.90
CA VAL A 55 -2.15 10.58 0.81
C VAL A 55 -3.18 10.60 -0.32
N PRO A 56 -4.41 11.12 -0.11
CA PRO A 56 -5.43 11.18 -1.16
C PRO A 56 -4.94 11.81 -2.46
N ARG A 57 -4.13 12.87 -2.37
CA ARG A 57 -3.50 13.49 -3.55
C ARG A 57 -2.65 12.51 -4.35
N ALA A 58 -1.89 11.63 -3.67
CA ALA A 58 -1.07 10.62 -4.34
C ALA A 58 -1.93 9.64 -5.15
N ALA A 59 -3.08 9.23 -4.62
CA ALA A 59 -4.01 8.36 -5.35
C ALA A 59 -4.55 9.05 -6.62
N VAL A 60 -4.87 10.34 -6.53
CA VAL A 60 -5.39 11.14 -7.65
C VAL A 60 -4.33 11.40 -8.74
N THR A 61 -3.04 11.46 -8.37
CA THR A 61 -1.91 11.71 -9.27
C THR A 61 -0.96 10.51 -9.40
N ALA A 62 -1.50 9.30 -9.23
CA ALA A 62 -0.71 8.09 -9.21
C ALA A 62 -0.04 7.76 -10.55
N ASP A 63 -0.61 8.23 -11.65
CA ASP A 63 0.01 8.21 -12.98
C ASP A 63 1.39 8.90 -12.99
N GLN A 64 1.49 10.10 -12.42
CA GLN A 64 2.75 10.84 -12.33
C GLN A 64 3.75 10.13 -11.39
N ILE A 65 3.28 9.65 -10.23
CA ILE A 65 4.13 8.97 -9.26
C ILE A 65 4.69 7.66 -9.83
N ALA A 66 3.92 6.97 -10.67
CA ALA A 66 4.34 5.74 -11.32
C ALA A 66 5.49 5.92 -12.33
N GLU A 67 5.74 7.13 -12.81
CA GLU A 67 6.92 7.42 -13.63
C GLU A 67 8.23 7.10 -12.91
N VAL A 68 8.25 7.31 -11.59
CA VAL A 68 9.43 7.13 -10.74
C VAL A 68 9.39 5.82 -9.96
N ALA A 69 8.22 5.42 -9.46
CA ALA A 69 8.08 4.26 -8.59
C ALA A 69 8.20 2.93 -9.35
N ASP A 70 8.89 1.95 -8.74
CA ASP A 70 8.92 0.56 -9.21
C ASP A 70 7.72 -0.24 -8.70
N PHE A 71 7.12 0.18 -7.60
CA PHE A 71 5.93 -0.45 -7.01
C PHE A 71 5.15 0.53 -6.15
N PHE A 72 3.87 0.21 -5.91
CA PHE A 72 3.01 0.89 -4.95
C PHE A 72 2.59 -0.03 -3.81
N SER A 73 2.47 0.55 -2.62
CA SER A 73 1.78 -0.07 -1.49
C SER A 73 0.75 0.91 -0.92
N PHE A 74 -0.52 0.54 -0.91
CA PHE A 74 -1.53 1.41 -0.31
C PHE A 74 -1.43 1.36 1.21
N GLY A 75 -1.07 2.49 1.84
CA GLY A 75 -1.09 2.72 3.29
C GLY A 75 -2.49 3.10 3.73
N THR A 76 -3.36 2.10 3.86
CA THR A 76 -4.80 2.34 4.01
C THR A 76 -5.20 2.94 5.35
N ASN A 77 -4.36 2.88 6.37
CA ASN A 77 -4.63 3.57 7.64
C ASN A 77 -4.63 5.09 7.42
N ASP A 78 -3.55 5.63 6.84
CA ASP A 78 -3.42 7.07 6.60
C ASP A 78 -4.35 7.53 5.49
N LEU A 79 -4.53 6.74 4.44
CA LEU A 79 -5.50 7.04 3.39
C LEU A 79 -6.93 7.16 3.95
N THR A 80 -7.32 6.27 4.87
CA THR A 80 -8.61 6.31 5.56
C THR A 80 -8.72 7.56 6.43
N GLN A 81 -7.70 7.82 7.26
CA GLN A 81 -7.64 8.98 8.14
C GLN A 81 -7.84 10.29 7.37
N MET A 82 -7.10 10.46 6.29
CA MET A 82 -7.15 11.68 5.49
C MET A 82 -8.43 11.80 4.66
N THR A 83 -8.99 10.70 4.19
CA THR A 83 -10.23 10.68 3.40
C THR A 83 -11.43 11.04 4.25
N PHE A 84 -11.52 10.49 5.47
CA PHE A 84 -12.58 10.81 6.41
C PHE A 84 -12.34 12.13 7.17
N GLY A 85 -11.12 12.65 7.19
CA GLY A 85 -10.73 13.76 8.06
C GLY A 85 -10.75 13.38 9.54
N TYR A 86 -10.50 12.12 9.87
CA TYR A 86 -10.46 11.63 11.24
C TYR A 86 -9.02 11.53 11.74
N SER A 87 -8.81 11.87 13.01
CA SER A 87 -7.59 11.46 13.70
C SER A 87 -7.76 10.01 14.17
N ARG A 88 -6.87 9.11 13.78
CA ARG A 88 -6.90 7.70 14.19
C ARG A 88 -6.88 7.55 15.72
N ASP A 89 -6.11 8.41 16.40
CA ASP A 89 -5.96 8.38 17.86
C ASP A 89 -7.22 8.89 18.59
N ASP A 90 -7.99 9.77 17.95
CA ASP A 90 -9.19 10.37 18.52
C ASP A 90 -10.49 9.70 18.08
N ALA A 91 -10.48 9.00 16.97
CA ALA A 91 -11.68 8.43 16.34
C ALA A 91 -12.44 7.47 17.27
N GLY A 92 -11.75 6.74 18.14
CA GLY A 92 -12.35 5.85 19.12
C GLY A 92 -13.38 6.51 20.03
N LYS A 93 -13.28 7.83 20.24
CA LYS A 93 -14.22 8.61 21.08
C LYS A 93 -15.62 8.69 20.49
N PHE A 94 -15.76 8.71 19.16
CA PHE A 94 -17.05 8.88 18.47
C PHE A 94 -17.46 7.69 17.59
N LEU A 95 -16.53 6.88 17.10
CA LEU A 95 -16.83 5.75 16.21
C LEU A 95 -17.79 4.74 16.86
N LYS A 96 -17.70 4.54 18.17
CA LYS A 96 -18.65 3.69 18.88
C LYS A 96 -20.09 4.21 18.72
N ILE A 97 -20.29 5.50 18.92
CA ILE A 97 -21.59 6.16 18.77
C ILE A 97 -22.08 6.09 17.32
N TYR A 98 -21.17 6.25 16.36
CA TYR A 98 -21.52 6.17 14.93
C TYR A 98 -22.00 4.77 14.55
N LYS A 99 -21.38 3.72 15.09
CA LYS A 99 -21.84 2.34 14.89
C LYS A 99 -23.18 2.08 15.56
N GLU A 100 -23.36 2.51 16.81
CA GLU A 100 -24.63 2.36 17.54
C GLU A 100 -25.80 3.06 16.85
N LYS A 101 -25.57 4.21 16.23
CA LYS A 101 -26.58 4.97 15.46
C LYS A 101 -26.71 4.50 14.02
N GLY A 102 -25.94 3.53 13.55
CA GLY A 102 -25.97 3.04 12.19
C GLY A 102 -25.45 4.00 11.12
N ILE A 103 -24.72 5.06 11.54
CA ILE A 103 -24.06 6.01 10.63
C ILE A 103 -22.95 5.31 9.87
N LEU A 104 -22.15 4.50 10.58
CA LEU A 104 -21.16 3.59 9.99
C LEU A 104 -21.53 2.15 10.40
N LYS A 105 -21.45 1.22 9.44
CA LYS A 105 -21.69 -0.21 9.72
C LYS A 105 -20.52 -0.86 10.45
N THR A 106 -19.31 -0.45 10.12
CA THR A 106 -18.05 -0.97 10.63
C THR A 106 -17.12 0.18 10.98
N ASP A 107 -16.08 -0.12 11.73
CA ASP A 107 -14.97 0.80 11.94
C ASP A 107 -14.15 0.89 10.65
N PRO A 108 -14.00 2.08 10.05
CA PRO A 108 -13.27 2.23 8.79
C PRO A 108 -11.76 2.00 8.92
N PHE A 109 -11.22 1.93 10.14
CA PHE A 109 -9.82 1.55 10.40
C PHE A 109 -9.62 0.04 10.53
N GLU A 110 -10.71 -0.72 10.76
CA GLU A 110 -10.67 -2.19 10.82
C GLU A 110 -11.05 -2.82 9.48
N VAL A 111 -12.11 -2.29 8.85
CA VAL A 111 -12.67 -2.77 7.58
C VAL A 111 -12.63 -1.65 6.55
N LEU A 112 -11.99 -1.89 5.42
CA LEU A 112 -11.82 -0.87 4.38
C LEU A 112 -13.17 -0.31 3.92
N ASP A 113 -13.33 0.99 3.98
CA ASP A 113 -14.47 1.68 3.35
C ASP A 113 -14.34 1.61 1.82
N GLN A 114 -14.92 0.56 1.24
CA GLN A 114 -14.86 0.33 -0.20
C GLN A 114 -15.60 1.38 -1.02
N LYS A 115 -16.54 2.12 -0.40
CA LYS A 115 -17.36 3.14 -1.09
C LYS A 115 -16.67 4.49 -1.22
N GLY A 116 -15.89 4.89 -0.24
CA GLY A 116 -15.12 6.13 -0.23
C GLY A 116 -13.64 5.88 -0.49
N VAL A 117 -12.92 5.37 0.53
CA VAL A 117 -11.47 5.09 0.45
C VAL A 117 -11.15 4.11 -0.69
N GLY A 118 -12.00 3.11 -0.90
CA GLY A 118 -11.85 2.14 -1.98
C GLY A 118 -11.88 2.75 -3.38
N GLN A 119 -12.57 3.87 -3.59
CA GLN A 119 -12.51 4.58 -4.87
C GLN A 119 -11.13 5.20 -5.12
N LEU A 120 -10.51 5.78 -4.09
CA LEU A 120 -9.13 6.29 -4.20
C LEU A 120 -8.13 5.17 -4.44
N VAL A 121 -8.32 4.03 -3.78
CA VAL A 121 -7.49 2.83 -4.00
C VAL A 121 -7.61 2.38 -5.46
N ARG A 122 -8.83 2.22 -5.99
CA ARG A 122 -9.08 1.86 -7.39
C ARG A 122 -8.43 2.84 -8.34
N MET A 123 -8.67 4.13 -8.14
CA MET A 123 -8.09 5.21 -8.96
C MET A 123 -6.57 5.14 -8.98
N GLY A 124 -5.94 4.95 -7.83
CA GLY A 124 -4.49 4.83 -7.72
C GLY A 124 -3.93 3.61 -8.46
N VAL A 125 -4.62 2.46 -8.40
CA VAL A 125 -4.25 1.26 -9.18
C VAL A 125 -4.35 1.52 -10.68
N GLU A 126 -5.51 2.02 -11.13
CA GLU A 126 -5.79 2.25 -12.55
C GLU A 126 -4.82 3.29 -13.15
N LYS A 127 -4.64 4.42 -12.48
CA LYS A 127 -3.70 5.47 -12.91
C LYS A 127 -2.24 5.01 -12.89
N GLY A 128 -1.82 4.35 -11.82
CA GLY A 128 -0.44 3.81 -11.76
C GLY A 128 -0.16 2.85 -12.90
N ARG A 129 -1.08 1.94 -13.20
CA ARG A 129 -0.95 0.98 -14.29
C ARG A 129 -1.17 1.57 -15.68
N SER A 130 -1.84 2.71 -15.81
CA SER A 130 -1.91 3.42 -17.10
C SER A 130 -0.55 3.92 -17.55
N THR A 131 0.32 4.31 -16.61
CA THR A 131 1.71 4.72 -16.89
C THR A 131 2.66 3.51 -16.96
N LYS A 132 2.52 2.57 -16.02
CA LYS A 132 3.38 1.38 -15.93
C LYS A 132 2.49 0.12 -15.83
N PRO A 133 2.12 -0.53 -16.95
CA PRO A 133 1.18 -1.66 -16.96
C PRO A 133 1.59 -2.83 -16.06
N SER A 134 2.91 -3.06 -15.88
CA SER A 134 3.46 -4.10 -15.01
C SER A 134 3.71 -3.63 -13.58
N LEU A 135 3.20 -2.46 -13.18
CA LEU A 135 3.41 -1.92 -11.85
C LEU A 135 2.94 -2.91 -10.77
N LYS A 136 3.86 -3.31 -9.90
CA LYS A 136 3.53 -4.11 -8.73
C LYS A 136 2.77 -3.24 -7.74
N VAL A 137 1.59 -3.69 -7.35
CA VAL A 137 0.72 -2.96 -6.43
C VAL A 137 0.25 -3.89 -5.31
N GLY A 138 0.30 -3.40 -4.10
CA GLY A 138 -0.22 -4.11 -2.93
C GLY A 138 -0.80 -3.16 -1.90
N ILE A 139 -1.13 -3.73 -0.75
CA ILE A 139 -1.70 -3.02 0.39
C ILE A 139 -0.94 -3.37 1.65
N CYS A 140 -0.77 -2.41 2.52
CA CYS A 140 -0.30 -2.59 3.89
C CYS A 140 -1.25 -1.90 4.87
N GLY A 141 -1.08 -2.16 6.14
CA GLY A 141 -1.95 -1.68 7.21
C GLY A 141 -2.95 -2.75 7.68
N GLU A 142 -3.86 -2.37 8.55
CA GLU A 142 -4.79 -3.30 9.21
C GLU A 142 -5.70 -4.04 8.22
N HIS A 143 -6.09 -3.37 7.15
CA HIS A 143 -6.98 -3.91 6.11
C HIS A 143 -6.37 -5.10 5.35
N GLY A 144 -5.04 -5.20 5.29
CA GLY A 144 -4.37 -6.32 4.63
C GLY A 144 -4.61 -7.69 5.27
N GLY A 145 -5.13 -7.72 6.51
CA GLY A 145 -5.51 -8.94 7.23
C GLY A 145 -7.02 -9.10 7.42
N GLU A 146 -7.86 -8.21 6.87
CA GLU A 146 -9.31 -8.26 7.00
C GLU A 146 -9.93 -8.89 5.73
N PRO A 147 -10.79 -9.93 5.87
CA PRO A 147 -11.24 -10.75 4.73
C PRO A 147 -11.91 -9.99 3.59
N SER A 148 -12.83 -9.07 3.89
CA SER A 148 -13.56 -8.34 2.84
C SER A 148 -12.65 -7.35 2.12
N SER A 149 -11.70 -6.77 2.83
CA SER A 149 -10.68 -5.89 2.27
C SER A 149 -9.69 -6.64 1.38
N VAL A 150 -9.28 -7.85 1.78
CA VAL A 150 -8.44 -8.73 0.96
C VAL A 150 -9.14 -9.11 -0.34
N LYS A 151 -10.43 -9.51 -0.28
CA LYS A 151 -11.23 -9.81 -1.46
C LYS A 151 -11.37 -8.59 -2.39
N PHE A 152 -11.56 -7.40 -1.82
CA PHE A 152 -11.58 -6.16 -2.61
C PHE A 152 -10.25 -5.92 -3.34
N CYS A 153 -9.12 -6.13 -2.66
CA CYS A 153 -7.79 -6.01 -3.28
C CYS A 153 -7.59 -7.02 -4.41
N ALA A 154 -8.04 -8.27 -4.22
CA ALA A 154 -8.00 -9.30 -5.25
C ALA A 154 -8.79 -8.87 -6.50
N LYS A 155 -10.01 -8.36 -6.33
CA LYS A 155 -10.85 -7.85 -7.45
C LYS A 155 -10.23 -6.66 -8.20
N LEU A 156 -9.35 -5.90 -7.56
CA LEU A 156 -8.57 -4.85 -8.20
C LEU A 156 -7.28 -5.38 -8.88
N GLY A 157 -7.06 -6.69 -8.84
CA GLY A 157 -5.87 -7.32 -9.40
C GLY A 157 -4.58 -6.93 -8.70
N MET A 158 -4.62 -6.63 -7.39
CA MET A 158 -3.40 -6.35 -6.63
C MET A 158 -2.51 -7.60 -6.54
N ASN A 159 -1.21 -7.37 -6.47
CA ASN A 159 -0.21 -8.43 -6.48
C ASN A 159 0.02 -9.05 -5.11
N TYR A 160 -0.19 -8.30 -4.03
CA TYR A 160 0.04 -8.77 -2.66
C TYR A 160 -0.79 -7.99 -1.64
N VAL A 161 -0.97 -8.61 -0.48
CA VAL A 161 -1.39 -7.96 0.76
C VAL A 161 -0.32 -8.19 1.83
N SER A 162 -0.05 -7.18 2.66
CA SER A 162 0.81 -7.27 3.82
C SER A 162 -0.04 -7.16 5.08
N CYS A 163 0.18 -8.06 6.03
CA CYS A 163 -0.54 -8.08 7.31
C CYS A 163 0.36 -8.59 8.43
N SER A 164 -0.10 -8.45 9.68
CA SER A 164 0.61 -9.04 10.81
C SER A 164 0.71 -10.57 10.68
N PRO A 165 1.76 -11.21 11.21
CA PRO A 165 1.95 -12.67 11.10
C PRO A 165 0.75 -13.50 11.55
N TYR A 166 0.04 -13.05 12.59
CA TYR A 166 -1.14 -13.75 13.11
C TYR A 166 -2.35 -13.69 12.17
N ARG A 167 -2.39 -12.74 11.23
CA ARG A 167 -3.47 -12.60 10.24
C ARG A 167 -3.17 -13.29 8.91
N VAL A 168 -1.95 -13.77 8.69
CA VAL A 168 -1.57 -14.45 7.43
C VAL A 168 -2.48 -15.61 7.09
N PRO A 169 -2.85 -16.54 8.02
CA PRO A 169 -3.78 -17.62 7.69
C PRO A 169 -5.13 -17.11 7.20
N ILE A 170 -5.67 -16.08 7.84
CA ILE A 170 -6.96 -15.47 7.49
C ILE A 170 -6.87 -14.81 6.09
N ALA A 171 -5.82 -14.05 5.85
CA ALA A 171 -5.60 -13.39 4.56
C ALA A 171 -5.47 -14.39 3.41
N ARG A 172 -4.77 -15.52 3.64
CA ARG A 172 -4.65 -16.60 2.64
C ARG A 172 -6.00 -17.24 2.32
N VAL A 173 -6.83 -17.51 3.33
CA VAL A 173 -8.18 -18.04 3.11
C VAL A 173 -9.03 -17.05 2.33
N ALA A 174 -9.00 -15.77 2.71
CA ALA A 174 -9.76 -14.73 2.01
C ALA A 174 -9.31 -14.58 0.53
N ALA A 175 -8.01 -14.65 0.26
CA ALA A 175 -7.48 -14.60 -1.09
C ALA A 175 -7.92 -15.84 -1.92
N ALA A 176 -7.89 -17.03 -1.32
CA ALA A 176 -8.37 -18.26 -1.97
C ALA A 176 -9.87 -18.20 -2.27
N GLN A 177 -10.68 -17.67 -1.34
CA GLN A 177 -12.10 -17.45 -1.56
C GLN A 177 -12.35 -16.46 -2.71
N ALA A 178 -11.60 -15.36 -2.76
CA ALA A 178 -11.73 -14.39 -3.86
C ALA A 178 -11.46 -15.06 -5.23
N ALA A 179 -10.46 -15.93 -5.31
CA ALA A 179 -10.12 -16.66 -6.55
C ALA A 179 -11.15 -17.71 -6.99
N ILE A 180 -12.08 -18.10 -6.11
CA ILE A 180 -13.15 -19.06 -6.41
C ILE A 180 -14.48 -18.33 -6.73
N GLU A 181 -14.66 -17.14 -6.17
CA GLU A 181 -15.87 -16.31 -6.35
C GLU A 181 -15.89 -15.55 -7.68
N ASP A 182 -14.76 -15.44 -8.39
CA ASP A 182 -14.62 -14.87 -9.73
C ASP A 182 -14.88 -15.96 -10.81
#